data_b336fc3b75bcadec58bb9a2f3618758c
#
_entry.id   b336fc3b75bcadec58bb9a2f3618758c
#
_cell.length_a   1.000
_cell.length_b   1.000
_cell.length_c   1.000
_cell.angle_alpha   90.00
_cell.angle_beta   90.00
_cell.angle_gamma   90.00
#
_symmetry.space_group_name_H-M   'P 1'
#
loop_
_entity.id
_entity.type
_entity.pdbx_description
1 polymer ?
#
loop_
_entity_poly.entity_id
_entity_poly.type
_entity_poly.pdbx_seq_one_letter_code
_entity_poly.pdbx_strand_id
1 'polypeptide(L)'
;YETSFFLLISTVIIIRNQRKKSKYYKQKFEELMSASNTNKTNISKPLDVDLEINPEIVETVLKNLEKFEKSKKYLEKDMTLSKIAAYLKTNTKYASKIILKHRGKKTIDYINDLKIEQIIELLKTENKYRNYTNKALADEVGFGSTQNFTRAFKNRTDISPTYFIQKLNEIQ
;
A
#
# COMPACT_ATOMS: atom_id res chain seq x y z
N TYR A 1 4.04 -18.03 46.99
CA TYR A 1 4.41 -16.59 46.88
C TYR A 1 5.21 -16.30 45.61
N GLU A 2 6.12 -17.16 45.16
CA GLU A 2 6.92 -16.92 43.94
C GLU A 2 6.10 -16.93 42.65
N THR A 3 5.14 -17.84 42.51
CA THR A 3 4.28 -17.91 41.30
C THR A 3 3.42 -16.65 41.10
N SER A 4 2.96 -16.05 42.20
CA SER A 4 2.18 -14.80 42.16
C SER A 4 3.04 -13.61 41.71
N PHE A 5 4.31 -13.56 42.07
CA PHE A 5 5.25 -12.51 41.66
C PHE A 5 5.58 -12.60 40.17
N PHE A 6 5.81 -13.80 39.63
CA PHE A 6 6.04 -14.01 38.19
C PHE A 6 4.82 -13.63 37.35
N LEU A 7 3.61 -13.93 37.83
CA LEU A 7 2.36 -13.50 37.14
C LEU A 7 2.23 -11.97 37.06
N LEU A 8 2.56 -11.27 38.16
CA LEU A 8 2.52 -9.80 38.18
C LEU A 8 3.53 -9.20 37.21
N ILE A 9 4.75 -9.73 37.17
CA ILE A 9 5.77 -9.24 36.19
C ILE A 9 5.31 -9.51 34.77
N SER A 10 4.78 -10.69 34.47
CA SER A 10 4.31 -11.01 33.12
C SER A 10 3.16 -10.11 32.68
N THR A 11 2.20 -9.79 33.54
CA THR A 11 1.12 -8.86 33.26
C THR A 11 1.62 -7.44 33.01
N VAL A 12 2.58 -6.95 33.79
CA VAL A 12 3.19 -5.64 33.57
C VAL A 12 3.92 -5.58 32.21
N ILE A 13 4.65 -6.63 31.84
CA ILE A 13 5.33 -6.70 30.55
C ILE A 13 4.32 -6.70 29.40
N ILE A 14 3.23 -7.46 29.51
CA ILE A 14 2.16 -7.50 28.51
C ILE A 14 1.53 -6.13 28.34
N ILE A 15 1.17 -5.45 29.45
CA ILE A 15 0.58 -4.10 29.40
C ILE A 15 1.55 -3.09 28.76
N ARG A 16 2.83 -3.13 29.12
CA ARG A 16 3.83 -2.23 28.51
C ARG A 16 3.98 -2.47 27.00
N ASN A 17 3.98 -3.73 26.58
CA ASN A 17 4.06 -4.09 25.16
C ASN A 17 2.81 -3.66 24.39
N GLN A 18 1.62 -3.81 24.96
CA GLN A 18 0.37 -3.34 24.38
C GLN A 18 0.35 -1.80 24.24
N ARG A 19 0.79 -1.07 25.28
CA ARG A 19 0.89 0.39 25.23
C ARG A 19 1.87 0.89 24.15
N LYS A 20 3.02 0.22 24.00
CA LYS A 20 3.99 0.53 22.93
C LYS A 20 3.38 0.30 21.54
N LYS A 21 2.69 -0.82 21.33
CA LYS A 21 2.01 -1.11 20.06
C LYS A 21 0.91 -0.09 19.77
N SER A 22 0.11 0.28 20.77
CA SER A 22 -0.96 1.27 20.61
C SER A 22 -0.41 2.65 20.21
N LYS A 23 0.67 3.11 20.85
CA LYS A 23 1.34 4.38 20.48
C LYS A 23 1.89 4.33 19.05
N TYR A 24 2.55 3.24 18.68
CA TYR A 24 3.08 3.05 17.34
C TYR A 24 1.98 3.10 16.27
N TYR A 25 0.87 2.38 16.46
CA TYR A 25 -0.24 2.37 15.50
C TYR A 25 -0.93 3.73 15.41
N LYS A 26 -1.05 4.45 16.54
CA LYS A 26 -1.57 5.82 16.53
C LYS A 26 -0.70 6.75 15.71
N GLN A 27 0.62 6.71 15.90
CA GLN A 27 1.56 7.49 15.10
C GLN A 27 1.46 7.17 13.60
N LYS A 28 1.38 5.90 13.23
CA LYS A 28 1.23 5.49 11.82
C LYS A 28 -0.08 6.00 11.21
N PHE A 29 -1.16 5.99 11.97
CA PHE A 29 -2.42 6.57 11.52
C PHE A 29 -2.30 8.09 11.30
N GLU A 30 -1.67 8.82 12.22
CA GLU A 30 -1.44 10.26 12.10
C GLU A 30 -0.56 10.61 10.90
N GLU A 31 0.49 9.82 10.63
CA GLU A 31 1.32 9.95 9.42
C GLU A 31 0.49 9.80 8.14
N LEU A 32 -0.40 8.79 8.08
CA LEU A 32 -1.28 8.57 6.94
C LEU A 32 -2.31 9.70 6.76
N MET A 33 -2.79 10.29 7.85
CA MET A 33 -3.72 11.42 7.79
C MET A 33 -3.04 12.70 7.33
N SER A 34 -1.81 12.96 7.77
CA SER A 34 -1.04 14.15 7.37
C SER A 34 -0.52 14.06 5.93
N ALA A 35 -0.27 12.87 5.41
CA ALA A 35 0.21 12.65 4.04
C ALA A 35 -0.81 12.96 2.94
N SER A 36 -2.07 13.28 3.27
CA SER A 36 -3.13 13.52 2.28
C SER A 36 -3.00 14.82 1.48
N ASN A 37 -2.01 15.68 1.77
CA ASN A 37 -1.81 16.94 1.02
C ASN A 37 -0.61 16.91 0.07
N THR A 38 0.10 15.83 -0.02
CA THR A 38 1.16 15.67 -1.00
C THR A 38 0.93 14.40 -1.81
N ASN A 39 0.30 14.56 -2.99
CA ASN A 39 0.34 13.58 -4.09
C ASN A 39 1.79 13.38 -4.54
N LYS A 40 2.62 12.87 -3.67
CA LYS A 40 3.94 12.34 -3.98
C LYS A 40 3.91 10.87 -3.56
N THR A 41 3.58 10.00 -4.54
CA THR A 41 4.23 8.69 -4.57
C THR A 41 5.64 8.93 -4.02
N ASN A 42 5.96 8.37 -2.87
CA ASN A 42 7.33 8.32 -2.41
C ASN A 42 8.10 7.56 -3.48
N ILE A 43 8.57 8.29 -4.49
CA ILE A 43 9.46 7.76 -5.51
C ILE A 43 10.71 7.42 -4.73
N SER A 44 10.83 6.14 -4.38
CA SER A 44 12.07 5.61 -3.83
C SER A 44 13.18 6.05 -4.76
N LYS A 45 14.30 6.52 -4.17
CA LYS A 45 15.48 6.91 -4.93
C LYS A 45 15.74 5.88 -6.04
N PRO A 46 15.94 6.31 -7.30
CA PRO A 46 16.18 5.38 -8.41
C PRO A 46 17.26 4.38 -8.02
N LEU A 47 16.94 3.09 -8.12
CA LEU A 47 17.93 2.04 -7.90
C LEU A 47 18.93 2.08 -9.06
N ASP A 48 20.20 1.93 -8.75
CA ASP A 48 21.27 1.80 -9.74
C ASP A 48 21.18 0.43 -10.42
N VAL A 49 20.15 0.27 -11.25
CA VAL A 49 19.93 -0.88 -12.11
C VAL A 49 20.43 -0.48 -13.48
N ASP A 50 21.51 -1.10 -13.93
CA ASP A 50 22.02 -0.89 -15.28
C ASP A 50 20.93 -1.29 -16.29
N LEU A 51 20.42 -0.29 -16.99
CA LEU A 51 19.42 -0.47 -18.04
C LEU A 51 20.15 -0.45 -19.39
N GLU A 52 20.57 -1.61 -19.87
CA GLU A 52 20.89 -1.82 -21.27
C GLU A 52 19.60 -1.75 -22.13
N ILE A 53 18.87 -0.65 -22.03
CA ILE A 53 17.62 -0.38 -22.77
C ILE A 53 17.79 0.97 -23.43
N ASN A 54 17.44 1.07 -24.72
CA ASN A 54 17.44 2.33 -25.44
C ASN A 54 16.68 3.42 -24.66
N PRO A 55 17.28 4.59 -24.41
CA PRO A 55 16.67 5.70 -23.67
C PRO A 55 15.30 6.12 -24.20
N GLU A 56 15.09 6.10 -25.51
CA GLU A 56 13.81 6.44 -26.16
C GLU A 56 12.69 5.47 -25.76
N ILE A 57 13.02 4.17 -25.63
CA ILE A 57 12.07 3.16 -25.13
C ILE A 57 11.73 3.44 -23.66
N VAL A 58 12.73 3.77 -22.84
CA VAL A 58 12.52 4.09 -21.42
C VAL A 58 11.58 5.29 -21.27
N GLU A 59 11.80 6.36 -22.02
CA GLU A 59 10.95 7.56 -21.99
C GLU A 59 9.51 7.24 -22.41
N THR A 60 9.33 6.48 -23.48
CA THR A 60 8.01 6.06 -23.96
C THR A 60 7.27 5.22 -22.89
N VAL A 61 7.96 4.28 -22.26
CA VAL A 61 7.38 3.44 -21.20
C VAL A 61 7.02 4.27 -19.98
N LEU A 62 7.85 5.21 -19.56
CA LEU A 62 7.55 6.11 -18.43
C LEU A 62 6.33 6.98 -18.71
N LYS A 63 6.20 7.54 -19.92
CA LYS A 63 5.01 8.30 -20.33
C LYS A 63 3.73 7.45 -20.29
N ASN A 64 3.83 6.18 -20.73
CA ASN A 64 2.70 5.26 -20.66
C ASN A 64 2.39 4.86 -19.21
N LEU A 65 3.41 4.73 -18.36
CA LEU A 65 3.25 4.43 -16.93
C LEU A 65 2.49 5.56 -16.21
N GLU A 66 2.84 6.83 -16.48
CA GLU A 66 2.10 7.97 -15.94
C GLU A 66 0.62 8.00 -16.39
N LYS A 67 0.35 7.67 -17.66
CA LYS A 67 -1.02 7.55 -18.17
C LYS A 67 -1.77 6.41 -17.48
N PHE A 68 -1.12 5.27 -17.28
CA PHE A 68 -1.66 4.13 -16.58
C PHE A 68 -2.03 4.47 -15.13
N GLU A 69 -1.16 5.18 -14.41
CA GLU A 69 -1.40 5.69 -13.06
C GLU A 69 -2.60 6.65 -13.02
N LYS A 70 -2.61 7.68 -13.88
CA LYS A 70 -3.68 8.68 -13.93
C LYS A 70 -5.04 8.10 -14.31
N SER A 71 -5.06 7.11 -15.19
CA SER A 71 -6.31 6.45 -15.63
C SER A 71 -6.84 5.42 -14.63
N LYS A 72 -6.12 5.19 -13.54
CA LYS A 72 -6.44 4.19 -12.49
C LYS A 72 -6.65 2.76 -13.02
N LYS A 73 -6.03 2.43 -14.15
CA LYS A 73 -6.09 1.08 -14.75
C LYS A 73 -5.56 -0.01 -13.84
N TYR A 74 -4.69 0.35 -12.88
CA TYR A 74 -4.20 -0.56 -11.86
C TYR A 74 -5.30 -1.13 -10.95
N LEU A 75 -6.49 -0.54 -10.90
CA LEU A 75 -7.63 -1.04 -10.12
C LEU A 75 -8.31 -2.25 -10.75
N GLU A 76 -8.02 -2.55 -12.00
CA GLU A 76 -8.58 -3.75 -12.64
C GLU A 76 -8.23 -5.00 -11.83
N LYS A 77 -9.22 -5.91 -11.72
CA LYS A 77 -9.04 -7.20 -11.05
C LYS A 77 -8.02 -8.04 -11.82
N ASP A 78 -7.27 -8.85 -11.08
CA ASP A 78 -6.27 -9.76 -11.65
C ASP A 78 -5.22 -9.05 -12.53
N MET A 79 -4.74 -7.88 -12.08
CA MET A 79 -3.66 -7.16 -12.74
C MET A 79 -2.36 -7.96 -12.68
N THR A 80 -1.93 -8.48 -13.81
CA THR A 80 -0.70 -9.27 -13.96
C THR A 80 0.41 -8.45 -14.58
N LEU A 81 1.66 -8.90 -14.43
CA LEU A 81 2.81 -8.28 -15.10
C LEU A 81 2.62 -8.20 -16.62
N SER A 82 2.01 -9.21 -17.23
CA SER A 82 1.74 -9.21 -18.67
C SER A 82 0.73 -8.15 -19.08
N LYS A 83 -0.34 -7.96 -18.30
CA LYS A 83 -1.30 -6.87 -18.54
C LYS A 83 -0.64 -5.50 -18.39
N ILE A 84 0.16 -5.31 -17.35
CA ILE A 84 0.90 -4.06 -17.12
C ILE A 84 1.84 -3.77 -18.29
N ALA A 85 2.62 -4.76 -18.74
CA ALA A 85 3.51 -4.62 -19.89
C ALA A 85 2.75 -4.23 -21.17
N ALA A 86 1.55 -4.81 -21.40
CA ALA A 86 0.68 -4.45 -22.51
C ALA A 86 0.21 -2.98 -22.40
N TYR A 87 -0.22 -2.50 -21.23
CA TYR A 87 -0.57 -1.08 -21.03
C TYR A 87 0.62 -0.16 -21.27
N LEU A 88 1.82 -0.56 -20.88
CA LEU A 88 3.05 0.19 -21.08
C LEU A 88 3.58 0.09 -22.52
N LYS A 89 2.97 -0.74 -23.38
CA LYS A 89 3.39 -1.01 -24.76
C LYS A 89 4.83 -1.52 -24.85
N THR A 90 5.18 -2.45 -23.96
CA THR A 90 6.52 -3.06 -23.86
C THR A 90 6.43 -4.52 -23.45
N ASN A 91 7.55 -5.20 -23.34
CA ASN A 91 7.61 -6.57 -22.83
C ASN A 91 7.71 -6.58 -21.29
N THR A 92 7.46 -7.75 -20.69
CA THR A 92 7.48 -7.94 -19.24
C THR A 92 8.84 -7.67 -18.60
N LYS A 93 9.94 -7.99 -19.31
CA LYS A 93 11.31 -7.76 -18.83
C LYS A 93 11.60 -6.26 -18.72
N TYR A 94 11.26 -5.48 -19.74
CA TYR A 94 11.47 -4.03 -19.73
C TYR A 94 10.53 -3.33 -18.75
N ALA A 95 9.25 -3.71 -18.72
CA ALA A 95 8.31 -3.20 -17.74
C ALA A 95 8.83 -3.38 -16.30
N SER A 96 9.28 -4.59 -15.95
CA SER A 96 9.81 -4.87 -14.61
C SER A 96 11.07 -4.07 -14.29
N LYS A 97 12.03 -3.99 -15.21
CA LYS A 97 13.29 -3.27 -14.98
C LYS A 97 13.04 -1.76 -14.84
N ILE A 98 12.22 -1.18 -15.72
CA ILE A 98 11.92 0.26 -15.71
C ILE A 98 11.14 0.64 -14.44
N ILE A 99 10.10 -0.13 -14.07
CA ILE A 99 9.35 0.12 -12.84
C ILE A 99 10.26 -0.02 -11.62
N LEU A 100 11.07 -1.05 -11.53
CA LEU A 100 12.02 -1.23 -10.42
C LEU A 100 12.98 -0.04 -10.31
N LYS A 101 13.56 0.39 -11.42
CA LYS A 101 14.50 1.54 -11.44
C LYS A 101 13.82 2.85 -11.04
N HIS A 102 12.65 3.15 -11.62
CA HIS A 102 12.02 4.47 -11.49
C HIS A 102 10.97 4.57 -10.38
N ARG A 103 10.51 3.44 -9.83
CA ARG A 103 9.57 3.40 -8.68
C ARG A 103 10.15 2.68 -7.46
N GLY A 104 11.35 2.09 -7.58
CA GLY A 104 12.08 1.47 -6.46
C GLY A 104 11.46 0.21 -5.90
N LYS A 105 10.48 -0.39 -6.59
CA LYS A 105 9.72 -1.56 -6.15
C LYS A 105 9.51 -2.56 -7.26
N LYS A 106 9.34 -3.83 -6.90
CA LYS A 106 8.88 -4.85 -7.85
C LYS A 106 7.49 -4.48 -8.36
N THR A 107 7.20 -4.79 -9.61
CA THR A 107 5.99 -4.36 -10.31
C THR A 107 4.70 -4.65 -9.55
N ILE A 108 4.53 -5.86 -9.01
CA ILE A 108 3.31 -6.24 -8.30
C ILE A 108 3.18 -5.49 -6.95
N ASP A 109 4.29 -5.32 -6.23
CA ASP A 109 4.28 -4.56 -4.98
C ASP A 109 3.93 -3.08 -5.23
N TYR A 110 4.48 -2.51 -6.31
CA TYR A 110 4.15 -1.16 -6.74
C TYR A 110 2.66 -1.00 -7.08
N ILE A 111 2.08 -1.93 -7.84
CA ILE A 111 0.64 -1.91 -8.17
C ILE A 111 -0.22 -2.08 -6.92
N ASN A 112 0.17 -2.97 -6.00
CA ASN A 112 -0.53 -3.13 -4.73
C ASN A 112 -0.50 -1.84 -3.91
N ASP A 113 0.62 -1.14 -3.87
CA ASP A 113 0.72 0.16 -3.18
C ASP A 113 -0.23 1.20 -3.78
N LEU A 114 -0.32 1.32 -5.11
CA LEU A 114 -1.28 2.22 -5.77
C LEU A 114 -2.74 1.89 -5.41
N LYS A 115 -3.08 0.59 -5.36
CA LYS A 115 -4.41 0.13 -4.94
C LYS A 115 -4.70 0.49 -3.48
N ILE A 116 -3.71 0.34 -2.59
CA ILE A 116 -3.87 0.69 -1.18
C ILE A 116 -3.96 2.21 -0.99
N GLU A 117 -3.18 2.99 -1.70
CA GLU A 117 -3.30 4.46 -1.68
C GLU A 117 -4.70 4.92 -2.12
N GLN A 118 -5.26 4.30 -3.16
CA GLN A 118 -6.61 4.60 -3.62
C GLN A 118 -7.68 4.28 -2.57
N ILE A 119 -7.59 3.12 -1.89
CA ILE A 119 -8.60 2.79 -0.87
C ILE A 119 -8.46 3.67 0.38
N ILE A 120 -7.25 4.06 0.76
CA ILE A 120 -7.01 5.02 1.85
C ILE A 120 -7.69 6.35 1.52
N GLU A 121 -7.54 6.86 0.30
CA GLU A 121 -8.17 8.09 -0.15
C GLU A 121 -9.70 7.99 -0.09
N LEU A 122 -10.28 6.90 -0.61
CA LEU A 122 -11.71 6.65 -0.55
C LEU A 122 -12.23 6.58 0.91
N LEU A 123 -11.52 5.92 1.79
CA LEU A 123 -11.87 5.83 3.22
C LEU A 123 -11.82 7.19 3.92
N LYS A 124 -10.93 8.09 3.50
CA LYS A 124 -10.83 9.45 4.04
C LYS A 124 -11.94 10.36 3.53
N THR A 125 -12.26 10.28 2.25
CA THR A 125 -13.14 11.23 1.56
C THR A 125 -14.62 10.82 1.56
N GLU A 126 -14.90 9.52 1.63
CA GLU A 126 -16.26 9.00 1.48
C GLU A 126 -16.63 8.03 2.60
N ASN A 127 -17.49 8.46 3.51
CA ASN A 127 -17.93 7.70 4.69
C ASN A 127 -18.55 6.33 4.34
N LYS A 128 -19.17 6.20 3.16
CA LYS A 128 -19.79 4.93 2.74
C LYS A 128 -18.82 3.76 2.76
N TYR A 129 -17.54 3.97 2.37
CA TYR A 129 -16.53 2.91 2.34
C TYR A 129 -16.13 2.41 3.73
N ARG A 130 -16.30 3.21 4.76
CA ARG A 130 -16.02 2.80 6.15
C ARG A 130 -16.97 1.74 6.68
N ASN A 131 -18.14 1.61 6.04
CA ASN A 131 -19.14 0.59 6.37
C ASN A 131 -18.95 -0.70 5.55
N TYR A 132 -17.97 -0.73 4.65
CA TYR A 132 -17.70 -1.91 3.83
C TYR A 132 -16.92 -2.95 4.61
N THR A 133 -17.18 -4.22 4.32
CA THR A 133 -16.34 -5.32 4.79
C THR A 133 -14.96 -5.27 4.11
N ASN A 134 -13.94 -5.86 4.72
CA ASN A 134 -12.62 -5.98 4.07
C ASN A 134 -12.70 -6.69 2.71
N LYS A 135 -13.68 -7.58 2.51
CA LYS A 135 -13.93 -8.23 1.21
C LYS A 135 -14.42 -7.20 0.19
N ALA A 136 -15.41 -6.39 0.54
CA ALA A 136 -15.95 -5.37 -0.35
C ALA A 136 -14.89 -4.30 -0.69
N LEU A 137 -14.06 -3.89 0.28
CA LEU A 137 -12.93 -2.98 0.05
C LEU A 137 -11.87 -3.60 -0.88
N ALA A 138 -11.57 -4.89 -0.72
CA ALA A 138 -10.65 -5.60 -1.60
C ALA A 138 -11.17 -5.66 -3.04
N ASP A 139 -12.46 -5.97 -3.22
CA ASP A 139 -13.11 -6.00 -4.53
C ASP A 139 -13.13 -4.61 -5.18
N GLU A 140 -13.40 -3.54 -4.43
CA GLU A 140 -13.43 -2.15 -4.91
C GLU A 140 -12.11 -1.73 -5.57
N VAL A 141 -10.98 -2.13 -5.02
CA VAL A 141 -9.66 -1.82 -5.56
C VAL A 141 -9.01 -2.97 -6.32
N GLY A 142 -9.79 -3.96 -6.71
CA GLY A 142 -9.39 -5.01 -7.64
C GLY A 142 -8.37 -6.01 -7.07
N PHE A 143 -8.41 -6.33 -5.76
CA PHE A 143 -7.68 -7.47 -5.22
C PHE A 143 -8.43 -8.78 -5.47
N GLY A 144 -7.70 -9.84 -5.81
CA GLY A 144 -8.28 -11.17 -6.02
C GLY A 144 -8.70 -11.87 -4.72
N SER A 145 -8.23 -11.42 -3.55
CA SER A 145 -8.65 -11.96 -2.24
C SER A 145 -8.51 -10.95 -1.11
N THR A 146 -9.36 -11.11 -0.09
CA THR A 146 -9.31 -10.32 1.16
C THR A 146 -7.97 -10.46 1.89
N GLN A 147 -7.37 -11.65 1.85
CA GLN A 147 -6.06 -11.90 2.47
C GLN A 147 -4.95 -11.08 1.82
N ASN A 148 -4.91 -11.05 0.48
CA ASN A 148 -3.93 -10.26 -0.26
C ASN A 148 -4.10 -8.77 -0.01
N PHE A 149 -5.35 -8.28 0.01
CA PHE A 149 -5.68 -6.90 0.37
C PHE A 149 -5.18 -6.54 1.78
N THR A 150 -5.56 -7.32 2.79
CA THR A 150 -5.20 -7.05 4.20
C THR A 150 -3.68 -7.07 4.39
N ARG A 151 -2.98 -8.00 3.72
CA ARG A 151 -1.51 -8.08 3.74
C ARG A 151 -0.88 -6.87 3.07
N ALA A 152 -1.34 -6.49 1.88
CA ALA A 152 -0.84 -5.32 1.15
C ALA A 152 -1.08 -4.03 1.94
N PHE A 153 -2.28 -3.87 2.51
CA PHE A 153 -2.60 -2.72 3.36
C PHE A 153 -1.63 -2.61 4.53
N LYS A 154 -1.42 -3.71 5.27
CA LYS A 154 -0.50 -3.73 6.41
C LYS A 154 0.96 -3.50 5.99
N ASN A 155 1.39 -4.08 4.87
CA ASN A 155 2.75 -3.86 4.36
C ASN A 155 3.00 -2.40 3.95
N ARG A 156 1.97 -1.71 3.44
CA ARG A 156 2.07 -0.31 3.00
C ARG A 156 1.97 0.67 4.17
N THR A 157 1.19 0.35 5.21
CA THR A 157 0.77 1.29 6.25
C THR A 157 1.24 0.92 7.66
N ASP A 158 1.74 -0.30 7.87
CA ASP A 158 2.05 -0.91 9.17
C ASP A 158 0.84 -1.16 10.10
N ILE A 159 -0.37 -0.78 9.68
CA ILE A 159 -1.62 -0.99 10.44
C ILE A 159 -2.63 -1.80 9.63
N SER A 160 -3.63 -2.38 10.30
CA SER A 160 -4.69 -3.12 9.61
C SER A 160 -5.76 -2.18 9.04
N PRO A 161 -6.50 -2.58 7.97
CA PRO A 161 -7.64 -1.83 7.46
C PRO A 161 -8.67 -1.53 8.55
N THR A 162 -9.00 -2.53 9.37
CA THR A 162 -9.98 -2.40 10.47
C THR A 162 -9.55 -1.35 11.49
N TYR A 163 -8.28 -1.35 11.89
CA TYR A 163 -7.75 -0.34 12.80
C TYR A 163 -7.81 1.06 12.19
N PHE A 164 -7.44 1.19 10.90
CA PHE A 164 -7.49 2.46 10.21
C PHE A 164 -8.91 3.03 10.15
N ILE A 165 -9.90 2.21 9.80
CA ILE A 165 -11.32 2.60 9.75
C ILE A 165 -11.85 2.97 11.14
N GLN A 166 -11.53 2.17 12.16
CA GLN A 166 -11.92 2.48 13.53
C GLN A 166 -11.41 3.88 13.93
N LYS A 167 -10.16 4.19 13.66
CA LYS A 167 -9.58 5.50 13.99
C LYS A 167 -10.18 6.65 13.19
N LEU A 168 -10.53 6.44 11.92
CA LEU A 168 -11.25 7.42 11.14
C LEU A 168 -12.61 7.76 11.75
N ASN A 169 -13.32 6.77 12.28
CA ASN A 169 -14.63 6.97 12.89
C ASN A 169 -14.55 7.63 14.29
N GLU A 170 -13.39 7.56 14.97
CA GLU A 170 -13.18 8.22 16.27
C GLU A 170 -12.91 9.74 16.15
N ILE A 171 -12.47 10.23 14.98
CA ILE A 171 -12.09 11.64 14.77
C ILE A 171 -13.18 12.48 14.08
N GLN A 172 -14.32 11.89 13.77
CA GLN A 172 -15.52 12.55 13.24
C GLN A 172 -16.65 12.53 14.26
#